data_b9b9961f0b55a45ca5048cbae6eacf26
#
_entry.id   b9b9961f0b55a45ca5048cbae6eacf26
#
_cell.length_a   1.000
_cell.length_b   1.000
_cell.length_c   1.000
_cell.angle_alpha   90.00
_cell.angle_beta   90.00
_cell.angle_gamma   90.00
#
_symmetry.space_group_name_H-M   'P 1'
#
loop_
_entity.id
_entity.type
_entity.pdbx_description
1 polymer ?
#
loop_
_entity_poly.entity_id
_entity_poly.type
_entity_poly.pdbx_seq_one_letter_code
_entity_poly.pdbx_strand_id
1 'polypeptide(L)'
;MILELADIRVPPGQNAAFEEAIERGLRTVISQAGGFAGFKVNRGIESPERYILQIFWHTLEDHTVGFRQSAAFAQWRAIVGPFFASPPVVEHFELVTRST
;
A
#
# COMPACT_ATOMS: atom_id res chain seq x y z
N MET A 1 -6.60 15.68 -1.77
CA MET A 1 -5.75 14.53 -1.46
C MET A 1 -6.55 13.25 -1.62
N ILE A 2 -5.96 12.24 -2.19
CA ILE A 2 -6.62 10.97 -2.50
C ILE A 2 -6.06 9.88 -1.59
N LEU A 3 -6.94 9.03 -1.07
CA LEU A 3 -6.55 7.82 -0.35
C LEU A 3 -6.57 6.63 -1.31
N GLU A 4 -5.44 5.95 -1.43
CA GLU A 4 -5.38 4.61 -2.01
C GLU A 4 -5.50 3.61 -0.87
N LEU A 5 -6.46 2.69 -0.97
CA LEU A 5 -6.62 1.62 0.01
C LEU A 5 -6.37 0.28 -0.69
N ALA A 6 -5.45 -0.50 -0.17
CA ALA A 6 -5.18 -1.86 -0.65
C ALA A 6 -5.53 -2.86 0.46
N ASP A 7 -6.43 -3.79 0.13
CA ASP A 7 -6.79 -4.92 1.00
C ASP A 7 -5.89 -6.09 0.63
N ILE A 8 -5.00 -6.45 1.54
CA ILE A 8 -3.94 -7.45 1.28
C ILE A 8 -4.15 -8.64 2.20
N ARG A 9 -4.03 -9.85 1.62
CA ARG A 9 -4.04 -11.10 2.37
C ARG A 9 -2.68 -11.76 2.25
N VAL A 10 -2.14 -12.26 3.39
CA VAL A 10 -0.86 -12.97 3.41
C VAL A 10 -1.09 -14.39 3.93
N PRO A 11 -0.23 -15.35 3.55
CA PRO A 11 -0.34 -16.71 4.08
C PRO A 11 -0.08 -16.76 5.59
N PRO A 12 -0.68 -17.72 6.31
CA PRO A 12 -0.38 -17.89 7.73
C PRO A 12 1.11 -18.07 8.00
N GLY A 13 1.59 -17.47 9.09
CA GLY A 13 2.99 -17.56 9.49
C GLY A 13 3.92 -16.58 8.79
N GLN A 14 3.44 -15.78 7.85
CA GLN A 14 4.26 -14.83 7.09
C GLN A 14 4.16 -13.39 7.60
N ASN A 15 3.45 -13.16 8.69
CA ASN A 15 3.18 -11.81 9.17
C ASN A 15 4.46 -10.99 9.43
N ALA A 16 5.41 -11.53 10.19
CA ALA A 16 6.62 -10.78 10.53
C ALA A 16 7.45 -10.43 9.30
N ALA A 17 7.62 -11.40 8.39
CA ALA A 17 8.36 -11.19 7.16
C ALA A 17 7.66 -10.18 6.24
N PHE A 18 6.33 -10.27 6.14
CA PHE A 18 5.56 -9.32 5.35
C PHE A 18 5.63 -7.90 5.93
N GLU A 19 5.51 -7.77 7.25
CA GLU A 19 5.54 -6.45 7.89
C GLU A 19 6.89 -5.76 7.66
N GLU A 20 7.98 -6.51 7.71
CA GLU A 20 9.31 -5.98 7.38
C GLU A 20 9.38 -5.57 5.91
N ALA A 21 8.91 -6.43 5.02
CA ALA A 21 8.99 -6.18 3.59
C ALA A 21 8.14 -4.98 3.16
N ILE A 22 6.89 -4.87 3.66
CA ILE A 22 6.02 -3.77 3.26
C ILE A 22 6.55 -2.44 3.79
N GLU A 23 7.07 -2.40 5.01
CA GLU A 23 7.67 -1.17 5.53
C GLU A 23 8.88 -0.75 4.69
N ARG A 24 9.74 -1.69 4.35
CA ARG A 24 10.90 -1.41 3.50
C ARG A 24 10.48 -0.90 2.13
N GLY A 25 9.51 -1.53 1.50
CA GLY A 25 9.02 -1.10 0.20
C GLY A 25 8.36 0.28 0.23
N LEU A 26 7.60 0.57 1.28
CA LEU A 26 7.00 1.89 1.45
C LEU A 26 8.05 2.97 1.63
N ARG A 27 9.04 2.74 2.48
CA ARG A 27 10.05 3.76 2.80
C ARG A 27 11.07 3.95 1.69
N THR A 28 11.43 2.90 0.97
CA THR A 28 12.50 2.98 -0.03
C THR A 28 11.99 3.17 -1.46
N VAL A 29 10.74 2.83 -1.74
CA VAL A 29 10.20 2.91 -3.09
C VAL A 29 9.03 3.89 -3.16
N ILE A 30 7.92 3.61 -2.50
CA ILE A 30 6.70 4.40 -2.65
C ILE A 30 6.88 5.83 -2.13
N SER A 31 7.55 6.00 -0.99
CA SER A 31 7.74 7.33 -0.41
C SER A 31 8.62 8.25 -1.28
N GLN A 32 9.31 7.70 -2.27
CA GLN A 32 10.11 8.47 -3.22
C GLN A 32 9.32 8.88 -4.46
N ALA A 33 8.08 8.42 -4.60
CA ALA A 33 7.27 8.73 -5.77
C ALA A 33 6.72 10.15 -5.71
N GLY A 34 6.62 10.80 -6.87
CA GLY A 34 6.01 12.13 -6.97
C GLY A 34 4.54 12.09 -6.51
N GLY A 35 4.16 13.07 -5.70
CA GLY A 35 2.79 13.16 -5.18
C GLY A 35 2.51 12.31 -3.95
N PHE A 36 3.47 11.52 -3.47
CA PHE A 36 3.32 10.77 -2.23
C PHE A 36 3.14 11.71 -1.04
N ALA A 37 2.16 11.42 -0.17
CA ALA A 37 1.84 12.30 0.95
C ALA A 37 1.77 11.57 2.31
N GLY A 38 1.99 10.27 2.35
CA GLY A 38 2.03 9.51 3.60
C GLY A 38 1.46 8.11 3.46
N PHE A 39 1.69 7.26 4.47
CA PHE A 39 1.13 5.93 4.48
C PHE A 39 0.75 5.48 5.89
N LYS A 40 -0.15 4.51 5.96
CA LYS A 40 -0.45 3.74 7.17
C LYS A 40 -0.64 2.28 6.78
N VAL A 41 -0.21 1.38 7.66
CA VAL A 41 -0.44 -0.05 7.50
C VAL A 41 -1.12 -0.55 8.76
N ASN A 42 -2.26 -1.22 8.62
CA ASN A 42 -2.99 -1.79 9.75
C ASN A 42 -3.16 -3.29 9.55
N ARG A 43 -2.97 -4.06 10.62
CA ARG A 43 -3.22 -5.50 10.62
C ARG A 43 -4.60 -5.78 11.17
N GLY A 44 -5.33 -6.69 10.56
CA GLY A 44 -6.64 -7.11 11.05
C GLY A 44 -6.54 -7.74 12.43
N ILE A 45 -7.45 -7.37 13.32
CA ILE A 45 -7.56 -8.00 14.65
C ILE A 45 -8.32 -9.32 14.53
N GLU A 46 -9.47 -9.29 13.87
CA GLU A 46 -10.30 -10.48 13.63
C GLU A 46 -9.68 -11.44 12.63
N SER A 47 -8.92 -10.90 11.67
CA SER A 47 -8.24 -11.67 10.62
C SER A 47 -6.78 -11.24 10.58
N PRO A 48 -5.89 -11.88 11.38
CA PRO A 48 -4.49 -11.44 11.48
C PRO A 48 -3.69 -11.52 10.18
N GLU A 49 -4.13 -12.31 9.20
CA GLU A 49 -3.49 -12.42 7.89
C GLU A 49 -4.00 -11.37 6.90
N ARG A 50 -4.87 -10.45 7.34
CA ARG A 50 -5.40 -9.36 6.53
C ARG A 50 -4.75 -8.06 6.94
N TYR A 51 -4.30 -7.31 5.93
CA TYR A 51 -3.71 -5.98 6.12
C TYR A 51 -4.44 -4.96 5.27
N ILE A 52 -4.62 -3.75 5.83
CA ILE A 52 -5.13 -2.61 5.09
C ILE A 52 -3.98 -1.63 4.94
N LEU A 53 -3.54 -1.45 3.71
CA LEU A 53 -2.54 -0.45 3.35
C LEU A 53 -3.25 0.81 2.89
N GLN A 54 -2.90 1.94 3.48
CA GLN A 54 -3.40 3.25 3.09
C GLN A 54 -2.24 4.09 2.62
N ILE A 55 -2.33 4.61 1.40
CA ILE A 55 -1.35 5.54 0.86
C ILE A 55 -2.07 6.81 0.45
N PHE A 56 -1.53 7.95 0.85
CA PHE A 56 -2.11 9.24 0.52
C PHE A 56 -1.32 9.85 -0.63
N TRP A 57 -2.05 10.32 -1.65
CA TRP A 57 -1.50 10.92 -2.86
C TRP A 57 -2.09 12.31 -3.05
N HIS A 58 -1.32 13.25 -3.59
CA HIS A 58 -1.85 14.58 -3.88
C HIS A 58 -2.94 14.52 -4.94
N THR A 59 -2.77 13.69 -5.98
CA THR A 59 -3.78 13.47 -7.02
C THR A 59 -3.94 11.98 -7.31
N LEU A 60 -5.07 11.62 -7.92
CA LEU A 60 -5.32 10.25 -8.35
C LEU A 60 -4.27 9.80 -9.38
N GLU A 61 -3.90 10.66 -10.30
CA GLU A 61 -2.97 10.37 -11.39
C GLU A 61 -1.55 10.14 -10.88
N ASP A 62 -1.18 10.72 -9.75
CA ASP A 62 0.12 10.44 -9.13
C ASP A 62 0.28 8.95 -8.85
N HIS A 63 -0.80 8.27 -8.47
CA HIS A 63 -0.78 6.83 -8.27
C HIS A 63 -1.02 6.06 -9.57
N THR A 64 -2.14 6.34 -10.25
CA THR A 64 -2.60 5.49 -11.36
C THR A 64 -1.73 5.62 -12.61
N VAL A 65 -1.10 6.76 -12.80
CA VAL A 65 -0.22 7.03 -13.93
C VAL A 65 1.23 7.15 -13.47
N GLY A 66 1.52 8.12 -12.61
CA GLY A 66 2.89 8.43 -12.21
C GLY A 66 3.61 7.24 -11.59
N PHE A 67 3.02 6.63 -10.56
CA PHE A 67 3.65 5.49 -9.89
C PHE A 67 3.44 4.19 -10.65
N ARG A 68 2.19 3.88 -10.98
CA ARG A 68 1.84 2.57 -11.56
C ARG A 68 2.50 2.30 -12.90
N GLN A 69 2.82 3.34 -13.67
CA GLN A 69 3.49 3.23 -14.96
C GLN A 69 5.00 3.46 -14.87
N SER A 70 5.56 3.56 -13.68
CA SER A 70 6.99 3.77 -13.46
C SER A 70 7.72 2.46 -13.22
N ALA A 71 9.05 2.49 -13.37
CA ALA A 71 9.90 1.36 -13.01
C ALA A 71 9.81 1.05 -11.51
N ALA A 72 9.51 2.05 -10.68
CA ALA A 72 9.37 1.88 -9.24
C ALA A 72 8.23 0.92 -8.88
N PHE A 73 7.18 0.85 -9.69
CA PHE A 73 6.08 -0.08 -9.44
C PHE A 73 6.56 -1.54 -9.49
N ALA A 74 7.41 -1.88 -10.44
CA ALA A 74 7.98 -3.21 -10.51
C ALA A 74 8.87 -3.52 -9.31
N GLN A 75 9.62 -2.53 -8.81
CA GLN A 75 10.43 -2.68 -7.60
C GLN A 75 9.54 -2.94 -6.38
N TRP A 76 8.46 -2.21 -6.24
CA TRP A 76 7.47 -2.41 -5.18
C TRP A 76 6.89 -3.83 -5.24
N ARG A 77 6.46 -4.26 -6.43
CA ARG A 77 5.90 -5.59 -6.64
C ARG A 77 6.90 -6.70 -6.31
N ALA A 78 8.17 -6.49 -6.60
CA ALA A 78 9.21 -7.47 -6.29
C ALA A 78 9.41 -7.63 -4.77
N ILE A 79 9.24 -6.55 -4.01
CA ILE A 79 9.41 -6.58 -2.56
C ILE A 79 8.22 -7.23 -1.87
N VAL A 80 6.98 -6.85 -2.21
CA VAL A 80 5.78 -7.27 -1.47
C VAL A 80 4.99 -8.37 -2.16
N GLY A 81 5.07 -8.47 -3.49
CA GLY A 81 4.28 -9.42 -4.27
C GLY A 81 4.41 -10.88 -3.83
N PRO A 82 5.62 -11.36 -3.48
CA PRO A 82 5.77 -12.74 -3.03
C PRO A 82 4.95 -13.13 -1.80
N PHE A 83 4.49 -12.14 -1.02
CA PHE A 83 3.69 -12.39 0.18
C PHE A 83 2.19 -12.41 -0.07
N PHE A 84 1.73 -12.04 -1.25
CA PHE A 84 0.29 -11.95 -1.52
C PHE A 84 -0.32 -13.35 -1.66
N ALA A 85 -1.23 -13.70 -0.74
CA ALA A 85 -1.99 -14.96 -0.84
C ALA A 85 -2.99 -14.91 -1.99
N SER A 86 -3.45 -13.70 -2.35
CA SER A 86 -4.33 -13.43 -3.48
C SER A 86 -4.02 -12.03 -3.98
N PRO A 87 -4.42 -11.66 -5.22
CA PRO A 87 -4.21 -10.29 -5.70
C PRO A 87 -4.87 -9.28 -4.78
N PRO A 88 -4.17 -8.22 -4.37
CA PRO A 88 -4.76 -7.19 -3.53
C PRO A 88 -5.91 -6.49 -4.24
N VAL A 89 -6.92 -6.12 -3.47
CA VAL A 89 -8.01 -5.28 -3.96
C VAL A 89 -7.65 -3.82 -3.66
N VAL A 90 -7.54 -3.01 -4.70
CA VAL A 90 -7.11 -1.61 -4.58
C VAL A 90 -8.26 -0.70 -5.02
N GLU A 91 -8.59 0.26 -4.15
CA GLU A 91 -9.63 1.25 -4.41
C GLU A 91 -9.13 2.63 -3.99
N HIS A 92 -9.77 3.67 -4.51
CA HIS A 92 -9.42 5.05 -4.22
C HIS A 92 -10.60 5.77 -3.59
N PHE A 93 -10.30 6.71 -2.67
CA PHE A 93 -11.31 7.43 -1.91
C PHE A 93 -10.95 8.90 -1.82
N GLU A 94 -11.97 9.75 -1.86
CA GLU A 94 -11.84 11.18 -1.58
C GLU A 94 -12.23 11.45 -0.13
N LEU A 95 -11.53 12.38 0.51
CA LEU A 95 -11.88 12.79 1.85
C LEU A 95 -13.20 13.57 1.82
N VAL A 96 -14.17 13.16 2.64
CA VAL A 96 -15.43 13.90 2.80
C VAL A 96 -15.36 14.80 4.04
N THR A 97 -14.91 14.24 5.16
CA THR A 97 -14.81 15.00 6.42
C THR A 97 -13.84 14.30 7.36
N ARG A 98 -13.31 15.07 8.31
CA ARG A 98 -12.44 14.54 9.37
C ARG A 98 -12.64 15.36 10.64
N SER A 99 -12.22 14.80 11.78
CA SER A 99 -12.38 15.45 13.07
C SER A 99 -11.37 16.59 13.31
N THR A 100 -10.23 16.56 12.65
CA THR A 100 -9.16 17.56 12.84
C THR A 100 -8.58 18.02 11.52
#